data_ba5533d5f1ae2149a7e8e26fa59eece2
#
_entry.id   ba5533d5f1ae2149a7e8e26fa59eece2
#
_cell.length_a   1.000
_cell.length_b   1.000
_cell.length_c   1.000
_cell.angle_alpha   90.00
_cell.angle_beta   90.00
_cell.angle_gamma   90.00
#
_symmetry.space_group_name_H-M   'P 1'
#
loop_
_entity.id
_entity.type
_entity.pdbx_description
1 polymer ?
#
loop_
_entity_poly.entity_id
_entity_poly.type
_entity_poly.pdbx_seq_one_letter_code
_entity_poly.pdbx_strand_id
1 'polypeptide(L)'
;MLKPEQIASVKGRGFLINRGTECFSGRIVCAGTVFTAADLRTISEIAEKFGSGKVTFPSRLSAEIVGIPFGQIDAACDYAAERGLYFGGTGAKIRPVTACKGTTCVYGNYDTQALAKELHEKYYVGWANVKLPHKFKIGIGGCPNSCMKPSLNDFGIEGHRVPIFDEDTCRGCKVCMVEKSCPSKAAHVENGKLHIDEKCLACGVCTGKCPFKAVRHESPVVYRIYVGGTWGKQTRMGTALSRFVT
;
A
#
# COMPACT_ATOMS: atom_id res chain seq x y z
N MET A 1 -36.42 -5.42 12.44
CA MET A 1 -35.09 -6.11 12.23
C MET A 1 -34.89 -6.38 10.76
N LEU A 2 -33.72 -6.05 10.22
CA LEU A 2 -33.38 -6.34 8.83
C LEU A 2 -33.28 -7.84 8.58
N LYS A 3 -33.77 -8.28 7.44
CA LYS A 3 -33.67 -9.68 6.99
C LYS A 3 -32.23 -10.01 6.57
N PRO A 4 -31.75 -11.25 6.73
CA PRO A 4 -30.39 -11.66 6.28
C PRO A 4 -30.11 -11.34 4.81
N GLU A 5 -31.11 -11.43 3.93
CA GLU A 5 -30.99 -11.12 2.51
C GLU A 5 -30.69 -9.64 2.27
N GLN A 6 -31.32 -8.73 3.04
CA GLN A 6 -31.08 -7.29 2.97
C GLN A 6 -29.65 -6.95 3.39
N ILE A 7 -29.15 -7.60 4.45
CA ILE A 7 -27.77 -7.43 4.89
C ILE A 7 -26.77 -7.95 3.83
N ALA A 8 -27.10 -9.09 3.21
CA ALA A 8 -26.27 -9.70 2.19
C ALA A 8 -26.21 -8.86 0.91
N SER A 9 -27.33 -8.23 0.50
CA SER A 9 -27.43 -7.45 -0.74
C SER A 9 -26.50 -6.25 -0.77
N VAL A 10 -26.26 -5.60 0.36
CA VAL A 10 -25.40 -4.40 0.45
C VAL A 10 -23.95 -4.70 0.79
N LYS A 11 -23.65 -5.92 1.25
CA LYS A 11 -22.28 -6.32 1.61
C LYS A 11 -21.31 -6.21 0.45
N GLY A 12 -21.72 -6.60 -0.76
CA GLY A 12 -20.89 -6.49 -1.97
C GLY A 12 -20.66 -5.06 -2.45
N ARG A 13 -21.50 -4.13 -1.99
CA ARG A 13 -21.49 -2.70 -2.36
C ARG A 13 -20.63 -1.86 -1.41
N GLY A 14 -19.97 -2.43 -0.42
CA GLY A 14 -19.12 -1.71 0.51
C GLY A 14 -19.70 -1.51 1.91
N PHE A 15 -20.89 -2.03 2.20
CA PHE A 15 -21.58 -1.80 3.47
C PHE A 15 -21.49 -3.02 4.38
N LEU A 16 -21.07 -2.79 5.61
CA LEU A 16 -20.94 -3.82 6.66
C LEU A 16 -21.82 -3.44 7.85
N ILE A 17 -22.68 -4.36 8.29
CA ILE A 17 -23.58 -4.12 9.40
C ILE A 17 -22.81 -3.80 10.68
N ASN A 18 -23.28 -2.79 11.43
CA ASN A 18 -22.72 -2.43 12.72
C ASN A 18 -23.32 -3.30 13.82
N ARG A 19 -22.48 -3.71 14.77
CA ARG A 19 -22.86 -4.58 15.87
C ARG A 19 -24.00 -3.99 16.70
N GLY A 20 -25.06 -4.77 16.88
CA GLY A 20 -26.20 -4.41 17.73
C GLY A 20 -27.10 -3.32 17.15
N THR A 21 -27.03 -3.03 15.86
CA THR A 21 -27.83 -2.00 15.18
C THR A 21 -28.37 -2.51 13.85
N GLU A 22 -29.24 -1.72 13.22
CA GLU A 22 -29.68 -1.88 11.83
C GLU A 22 -28.97 -0.91 10.88
N CYS A 23 -27.87 -0.31 11.34
CA CYS A 23 -27.05 0.59 10.56
C CYS A 23 -25.80 -0.10 10.03
N PHE A 24 -25.15 0.52 9.06
CA PHE A 24 -23.98 -0.01 8.36
C PHE A 24 -22.80 0.95 8.44
N SER A 25 -21.61 0.40 8.38
CA SER A 25 -20.42 1.16 7.99
C SER A 25 -20.24 1.05 6.49
N GLY A 26 -20.29 2.19 5.80
CA GLY A 26 -20.06 2.29 4.36
C GLY A 26 -18.60 2.65 4.08
N ARG A 27 -17.94 1.86 3.25
CA ARG A 27 -16.52 2.04 2.91
C ARG A 27 -16.37 2.81 1.62
N ILE A 28 -15.81 4.01 1.66
CA ILE A 28 -15.40 4.78 0.48
C ILE A 28 -14.07 4.21 -0.04
N VAL A 29 -14.04 3.91 -1.34
CA VAL A 29 -12.86 3.37 -2.01
C VAL A 29 -11.80 4.43 -2.20
N CYS A 30 -10.55 4.05 -1.96
CA CYS A 30 -9.39 4.90 -2.16
C CYS A 30 -8.35 4.15 -3.00
N ALA A 31 -7.98 4.71 -4.14
CA ALA A 31 -6.89 4.18 -4.96
C ALA A 31 -5.55 4.66 -4.41
N GLY A 32 -4.63 3.71 -4.15
CA GLY A 32 -3.28 4.06 -3.70
C GLY A 32 -3.21 4.75 -2.34
N THR A 33 -4.30 4.74 -1.56
CA THR A 33 -4.37 5.36 -0.21
C THR A 33 -4.26 6.89 -0.19
N VAL A 34 -4.66 7.56 -1.26
CA VAL A 34 -4.65 9.02 -1.36
C VAL A 34 -6.08 9.55 -1.47
N PHE A 35 -6.47 10.41 -0.54
CA PHE A 35 -7.64 11.27 -0.64
C PHE A 35 -7.19 12.72 -0.78
N THR A 36 -7.85 13.47 -1.64
CA THR A 36 -7.68 14.92 -1.71
C THR A 36 -8.39 15.61 -0.55
N ALA A 37 -8.07 16.87 -0.29
CA ALA A 37 -8.80 17.66 0.70
C ALA A 37 -10.29 17.83 0.32
N ALA A 38 -10.61 17.82 -0.98
CA ALA A 38 -12.00 17.85 -1.45
C ALA A 38 -12.72 16.53 -1.13
N ASP A 39 -12.07 15.38 -1.37
CA ASP A 39 -12.63 14.08 -1.02
C ASP A 39 -12.94 13.98 0.48
N LEU A 40 -12.03 14.47 1.33
CA LEU A 40 -12.22 14.44 2.79
C LEU A 40 -13.38 15.33 3.23
N ARG A 41 -13.61 16.49 2.59
CA ARG A 41 -14.81 17.31 2.83
C ARG A 41 -16.08 16.56 2.47
N THR A 42 -16.12 15.98 1.28
CA THR A 42 -17.26 15.17 0.82
C THR A 42 -17.52 13.98 1.75
N ILE A 43 -16.48 13.29 2.21
CA ILE A 43 -16.60 12.19 3.18
C ILE A 43 -17.19 12.68 4.48
N SER A 44 -16.78 13.86 4.97
CA SER A 44 -17.36 14.49 6.17
C SER A 44 -18.86 14.79 5.98
N GLU A 45 -19.22 15.42 4.86
CA GLU A 45 -20.61 15.72 4.52
C GLU A 45 -21.49 14.47 4.45
N ILE A 46 -20.98 13.38 3.84
CA ILE A 46 -21.71 12.11 3.79
C ILE A 46 -21.88 11.55 5.21
N ALA A 47 -20.86 11.63 6.06
CA ALA A 47 -20.93 11.14 7.43
C ALA A 47 -21.97 11.90 8.27
N GLU A 48 -22.05 13.21 8.11
CA GLU A 48 -23.02 14.07 8.81
C GLU A 48 -24.43 13.88 8.28
N LYS A 49 -24.60 13.79 6.96
CA LYS A 49 -25.91 13.74 6.31
C LYS A 49 -26.58 12.36 6.38
N PHE A 50 -25.81 11.29 6.20
CA PHE A 50 -26.34 9.93 6.05
C PHE A 50 -25.92 8.97 7.17
N GLY A 51 -24.88 9.30 7.93
CA GLY A 51 -24.32 8.46 8.99
C GLY A 51 -24.46 9.05 10.38
N SER A 52 -23.58 8.65 11.27
CA SER A 52 -23.52 9.14 12.66
C SER A 52 -22.56 10.32 12.86
N GLY A 53 -22.10 10.98 11.81
CA GLY A 53 -21.06 12.02 11.86
C GLY A 53 -19.66 11.49 12.16
N LYS A 54 -19.45 10.15 12.12
CA LYS A 54 -18.17 9.52 12.43
C LYS A 54 -17.55 8.86 11.21
N VAL A 55 -16.26 9.08 11.03
CA VAL A 55 -15.45 8.43 9.99
C VAL A 55 -14.29 7.66 10.66
N THR A 56 -14.03 6.45 10.21
CA THR A 56 -12.89 5.62 10.65
C THR A 56 -12.01 5.25 9.49
N PHE A 57 -10.72 5.03 9.76
CA PHE A 57 -9.74 4.62 8.77
C PHE A 57 -9.20 3.22 9.13
N PRO A 58 -9.77 2.14 8.55
CA PRO A 58 -9.30 0.79 8.79
C PRO A 58 -7.91 0.57 8.18
N SER A 59 -7.28 -0.56 8.49
CA SER A 59 -5.89 -0.88 8.13
C SER A 59 -5.55 -0.83 6.63
N ARG A 60 -6.56 -0.80 5.74
CA ARG A 60 -6.36 -0.60 4.30
C ARG A 60 -6.59 0.84 3.85
N LEU A 61 -6.68 1.77 4.80
CA LEU A 61 -6.70 3.22 4.57
C LEU A 61 -7.83 3.70 3.63
N SER A 62 -8.93 2.94 3.53
CA SER A 62 -10.20 3.46 3.03
C SER A 62 -10.86 4.26 4.13
N ALA A 63 -11.77 5.17 3.80
CA ALA A 63 -12.62 5.83 4.80
C ALA A 63 -13.89 4.98 5.02
N GLU A 64 -14.24 4.71 6.27
CA GLU A 64 -15.50 4.05 6.62
C GLU A 64 -16.40 5.04 7.37
N ILE A 65 -17.56 5.32 6.80
CA ILE A 65 -18.60 6.15 7.37
C ILE A 65 -19.50 5.28 8.22
N VAL A 66 -19.56 5.57 9.51
CA VAL A 66 -20.25 4.74 10.50
C VAL A 66 -21.71 5.16 10.65
N GLY A 67 -22.61 4.18 10.78
CA GLY A 67 -23.97 4.42 11.23
C GLY A 67 -24.97 4.79 10.13
N ILE A 68 -24.75 4.38 8.88
CA ILE A 68 -25.67 4.63 7.76
C ILE A 68 -26.86 3.66 7.88
N PRO A 69 -28.12 4.14 8.05
CA PRO A 69 -29.31 3.29 8.05
C PRO A 69 -29.50 2.60 6.69
N PHE A 70 -30.08 1.40 6.68
CA PHE A 70 -30.32 0.64 5.45
C PHE A 70 -31.03 1.46 4.37
N GLY A 71 -32.10 2.17 4.72
CA GLY A 71 -32.87 3.01 3.79
C GLY A 71 -32.13 4.24 3.25
N GLN A 72 -30.97 4.61 3.80
CA GLN A 72 -30.17 5.76 3.36
C GLN A 72 -28.97 5.33 2.46
N ILE A 73 -28.77 4.02 2.25
CA ILE A 73 -27.62 3.51 1.51
C ILE A 73 -27.58 4.01 0.07
N ASP A 74 -28.74 3.95 -0.62
CA ASP A 74 -28.79 4.37 -2.03
C ASP A 74 -28.57 5.87 -2.16
N ALA A 75 -29.22 6.69 -1.33
CA ALA A 75 -29.02 8.13 -1.32
C ALA A 75 -27.56 8.51 -0.97
N ALA A 76 -26.92 7.79 -0.08
CA ALA A 76 -25.48 8.00 0.24
C ALA A 76 -24.58 7.62 -0.95
N CYS A 77 -24.92 6.55 -1.69
CA CYS A 77 -24.20 6.15 -2.89
C CYS A 77 -24.31 7.21 -3.99
N ASP A 78 -25.52 7.71 -4.25
CA ASP A 78 -25.77 8.72 -5.26
C ASP A 78 -25.04 10.02 -4.94
N TYR A 79 -25.11 10.48 -3.68
CA TYR A 79 -24.41 11.66 -3.22
C TYR A 79 -22.88 11.55 -3.37
N ALA A 80 -22.33 10.38 -3.09
CA ALA A 80 -20.90 10.11 -3.28
C ALA A 80 -20.53 10.12 -4.78
N ALA A 81 -21.34 9.46 -5.63
CA ALA A 81 -21.11 9.33 -7.06
C ALA A 81 -21.11 10.68 -7.79
N GLU A 82 -22.04 11.59 -7.44
CA GLU A 82 -22.09 12.96 -7.97
C GLU A 82 -20.81 13.75 -7.71
N ARG A 83 -20.00 13.34 -6.72
CA ARG A 83 -18.76 13.99 -6.29
C ARG A 83 -17.51 13.16 -6.60
N GLY A 84 -17.65 12.16 -7.48
CA GLY A 84 -16.55 11.31 -7.93
C GLY A 84 -16.06 10.28 -6.91
N LEU A 85 -16.80 10.08 -5.81
CA LEU A 85 -16.51 9.06 -4.81
C LEU A 85 -17.48 7.88 -4.96
N TYR A 86 -17.07 6.71 -4.50
CA TYR A 86 -17.94 5.53 -4.53
C TYR A 86 -17.66 4.58 -3.36
N PHE A 87 -18.72 3.88 -2.94
CA PHE A 87 -18.63 2.85 -1.94
C PHE A 87 -18.18 1.51 -2.56
N GLY A 88 -17.42 0.71 -1.79
CA GLY A 88 -16.94 -0.57 -2.29
C GLY A 88 -15.91 -1.25 -1.40
N GLY A 89 -15.01 -2.00 -2.00
CA GLY A 89 -13.88 -2.62 -1.31
C GLY A 89 -14.23 -3.78 -0.39
N THR A 90 -15.37 -4.43 -0.60
CA THR A 90 -15.86 -5.59 0.17
C THR A 90 -16.15 -6.79 -0.74
N GLY A 91 -16.48 -7.96 -0.16
CA GLY A 91 -16.82 -9.15 -0.92
C GLY A 91 -15.64 -9.99 -1.38
N ALA A 92 -15.91 -11.05 -2.15
CA ALA A 92 -14.95 -11.99 -2.70
C ALA A 92 -14.43 -11.50 -4.06
N LYS A 93 -13.70 -10.39 -4.04
CA LYS A 93 -13.17 -9.68 -5.21
C LYS A 93 -11.77 -9.15 -4.91
N ILE A 94 -11.12 -8.60 -5.91
CA ILE A 94 -9.92 -7.78 -5.71
C ILE A 94 -10.30 -6.60 -4.81
N ARG A 95 -9.45 -6.30 -3.85
CA ARG A 95 -9.62 -5.16 -2.94
C ARG A 95 -8.98 -3.92 -3.53
N PRO A 96 -9.41 -2.70 -3.14
CA PRO A 96 -8.71 -1.49 -3.51
C PRO A 96 -7.21 -1.65 -3.26
N VAL A 97 -6.39 -1.30 -4.24
CA VAL A 97 -4.93 -1.41 -4.14
C VAL A 97 -4.41 -0.40 -3.15
N THR A 98 -3.56 -0.84 -2.24
CA THR A 98 -2.98 0.02 -1.21
C THR A 98 -1.50 0.26 -1.47
N ALA A 99 -1.05 1.50 -1.28
CA ALA A 99 0.34 1.89 -1.40
C ALA A 99 0.82 2.71 -0.21
N CYS A 100 2.12 2.70 0.05
CA CYS A 100 2.70 3.68 0.96
C CYS A 100 2.88 5.03 0.25
N LYS A 101 3.23 6.09 1.01
CA LYS A 101 3.55 7.41 0.46
C LYS A 101 4.92 7.46 -0.26
N GLY A 102 5.37 6.36 -0.85
CA GLY A 102 6.71 6.22 -1.46
C GLY A 102 7.04 7.29 -2.48
N THR A 103 6.02 7.75 -3.25
CA THR A 103 6.11 8.86 -4.19
C THR A 103 6.72 10.13 -3.59
N THR A 104 6.39 10.46 -2.34
CA THR A 104 6.85 11.68 -1.64
C THR A 104 7.80 11.39 -0.48
N CYS A 105 8.11 10.12 -0.24
CA CYS A 105 8.94 9.70 0.87
C CYS A 105 10.43 9.77 0.50
N VAL A 106 11.27 10.31 1.41
CA VAL A 106 12.73 10.36 1.21
C VAL A 106 13.40 8.99 1.03
N TYR A 107 12.74 7.92 1.47
CA TYR A 107 13.18 6.53 1.28
C TYR A 107 12.51 5.84 0.11
N GLY A 108 11.58 6.50 -0.58
CA GLY A 108 10.88 5.93 -1.72
C GLY A 108 11.81 5.71 -2.90
N ASN A 109 11.82 4.50 -3.45
CA ASN A 109 12.65 4.16 -4.60
C ASN A 109 11.94 4.41 -5.92
N TYR A 110 10.61 4.56 -5.90
CA TYR A 110 9.78 4.77 -7.09
C TYR A 110 8.41 5.39 -6.73
N ASP A 111 7.64 5.75 -7.75
CA ASP A 111 6.29 6.28 -7.59
C ASP A 111 5.28 5.17 -7.27
N THR A 112 5.09 4.92 -5.98
CA THR A 112 4.19 3.88 -5.48
C THR A 112 2.73 4.19 -5.75
N GLN A 113 2.35 5.47 -5.77
CA GLN A 113 0.97 5.90 -5.94
C GLN A 113 0.54 5.81 -7.40
N ALA A 114 1.42 6.14 -8.34
CA ALA A 114 1.17 5.94 -9.77
C ALA A 114 0.95 4.45 -10.09
N LEU A 115 1.85 3.57 -9.63
CA LEU A 115 1.68 2.13 -9.82
C LEU A 115 0.40 1.59 -9.15
N ALA A 116 0.07 2.09 -7.95
CA ALA A 116 -1.15 1.68 -7.27
C ALA A 116 -2.41 2.09 -8.04
N LYS A 117 -2.41 3.29 -8.61
CA LYS A 117 -3.52 3.79 -9.43
C LYS A 117 -3.69 2.92 -10.69
N GLU A 118 -2.61 2.64 -11.39
CA GLU A 118 -2.63 1.78 -12.58
C GLU A 118 -3.20 0.38 -12.27
N LEU A 119 -2.68 -0.29 -11.22
CA LEU A 119 -3.15 -1.60 -10.83
C LEU A 119 -4.59 -1.57 -10.28
N HIS A 120 -4.99 -0.48 -9.65
CA HIS A 120 -6.36 -0.27 -9.18
C HIS A 120 -7.32 -0.17 -10.36
N GLU A 121 -7.04 0.65 -11.35
CA GLU A 121 -7.86 0.80 -12.55
C GLU A 121 -7.95 -0.52 -13.32
N LYS A 122 -6.83 -1.19 -13.52
CA LYS A 122 -6.78 -2.44 -14.28
C LYS A 122 -7.50 -3.60 -13.60
N TYR A 123 -7.29 -3.78 -12.30
CA TYR A 123 -7.75 -4.99 -11.61
C TYR A 123 -8.92 -4.76 -10.66
N TYR A 124 -8.96 -3.66 -9.91
CA TYR A 124 -10.09 -3.40 -9.03
C TYR A 124 -11.31 -2.92 -9.83
N VAL A 125 -11.12 -1.94 -10.71
CA VAL A 125 -12.19 -1.40 -11.56
C VAL A 125 -12.47 -2.33 -12.74
N GLY A 126 -11.44 -2.71 -13.50
CA GLY A 126 -11.59 -3.52 -14.70
C GLY A 126 -12.14 -4.94 -14.45
N TRP A 127 -11.90 -5.50 -13.26
CA TRP A 127 -12.41 -6.81 -12.84
C TRP A 127 -13.55 -6.70 -11.81
N ALA A 128 -14.27 -5.58 -11.78
CA ALA A 128 -15.34 -5.35 -10.80
C ALA A 128 -16.41 -6.44 -10.79
N ASN A 129 -16.69 -7.07 -11.94
CA ASN A 129 -17.67 -8.15 -12.09
C ASN A 129 -17.09 -9.55 -11.88
N VAL A 130 -15.77 -9.70 -11.69
CA VAL A 130 -15.13 -11.00 -11.49
C VAL A 130 -15.28 -11.41 -10.02
N LYS A 131 -15.95 -12.54 -9.78
CA LYS A 131 -16.04 -13.15 -8.46
C LYS A 131 -14.86 -14.11 -8.27
N LEU A 132 -14.08 -13.88 -7.24
CA LEU A 132 -12.97 -14.75 -6.84
C LEU A 132 -13.43 -15.76 -5.78
N PRO A 133 -12.71 -16.87 -5.58
CA PRO A 133 -12.97 -17.78 -4.46
C PRO A 133 -12.87 -17.10 -3.09
N HIS A 134 -11.97 -16.15 -2.96
CA HIS A 134 -11.75 -15.32 -1.76
C HIS A 134 -11.34 -13.89 -2.16
N LYS A 135 -11.39 -12.97 -1.20
CA LYS A 135 -10.85 -11.61 -1.39
C LYS A 135 -9.36 -11.67 -1.75
N PHE A 136 -8.94 -10.85 -2.69
CA PHE A 136 -7.54 -10.71 -3.10
C PHE A 136 -7.03 -9.31 -2.81
N LYS A 137 -5.90 -9.19 -2.12
CA LYS A 137 -5.30 -7.94 -1.67
C LYS A 137 -3.97 -7.72 -2.34
N ILE A 138 -3.77 -6.51 -2.87
CA ILE A 138 -2.50 -6.03 -3.42
C ILE A 138 -1.97 -4.93 -2.50
N GLY A 139 -0.69 -5.04 -2.13
CA GLY A 139 0.00 -4.05 -1.30
C GLY A 139 1.31 -3.61 -1.93
N ILE A 140 1.56 -2.29 -1.97
CA ILE A 140 2.69 -1.67 -2.65
C ILE A 140 3.54 -0.90 -1.65
N GLY A 141 4.81 -1.28 -1.51
CA GLY A 141 5.81 -0.64 -0.67
C GLY A 141 6.91 0.02 -1.50
N GLY A 142 7.29 1.24 -1.15
CA GLY A 142 8.30 2.02 -1.87
C GLY A 142 9.75 1.62 -1.56
N CYS A 143 10.00 0.90 -0.47
CA CYS A 143 11.33 0.51 -0.01
C CYS A 143 11.26 -0.59 1.07
N PRO A 144 12.39 -1.20 1.47
CA PRO A 144 12.46 -2.24 2.50
C PRO A 144 12.00 -1.84 3.92
N ASN A 145 11.70 -0.55 4.18
CA ASN A 145 11.02 -0.18 5.43
C ASN A 145 9.61 -0.79 5.54
N SER A 146 9.07 -1.28 4.44
CA SER A 146 7.86 -2.12 4.39
C SER A 146 6.64 -1.54 5.13
N CYS A 147 6.45 -0.22 5.10
CA CYS A 147 5.39 0.48 5.84
C CYS A 147 3.98 -0.03 5.50
N MET A 148 3.73 -0.44 4.25
CA MET A 148 2.48 -1.08 3.81
C MET A 148 2.47 -2.59 3.95
N LYS A 149 3.55 -3.16 4.48
CA LYS A 149 3.70 -4.61 4.69
C LYS A 149 3.29 -5.42 3.46
N PRO A 150 3.97 -5.23 2.30
CA PRO A 150 3.61 -5.92 1.06
C PRO A 150 3.55 -7.44 1.25
N SER A 151 4.48 -8.01 2.04
CA SER A 151 4.54 -9.43 2.34
C SER A 151 3.33 -10.01 3.07
N LEU A 152 2.43 -9.18 3.62
CA LEU A 152 1.20 -9.61 4.29
C LEU A 152 -0.04 -9.49 3.39
N ASN A 153 0.14 -9.24 2.11
CA ASN A 153 -0.93 -9.23 1.12
C ASN A 153 -0.87 -10.49 0.24
N ASP A 154 -1.98 -10.82 -0.43
CA ASP A 154 -2.01 -11.95 -1.37
C ASP A 154 -0.99 -11.75 -2.50
N PHE A 155 -0.78 -10.48 -2.89
CA PHE A 155 0.27 -10.03 -3.80
C PHE A 155 0.93 -8.76 -3.26
N GLY A 156 2.25 -8.77 -3.09
CA GLY A 156 3.02 -7.65 -2.57
C GLY A 156 4.13 -7.22 -3.52
N ILE A 157 4.30 -5.91 -3.67
CA ILE A 157 5.38 -5.30 -4.46
C ILE A 157 6.19 -4.42 -3.53
N GLU A 158 7.50 -4.61 -3.48
CA GLU A 158 8.41 -3.79 -2.68
C GLU A 158 9.57 -3.31 -3.54
N GLY A 159 9.78 -1.98 -3.58
CA GLY A 159 10.83 -1.37 -4.39
C GLY A 159 12.20 -1.45 -3.73
N HIS A 160 13.21 -1.78 -4.53
CA HIS A 160 14.60 -1.90 -4.12
C HIS A 160 15.53 -1.16 -5.06
N ARG A 161 16.72 -0.81 -4.58
CA ARG A 161 17.85 -0.31 -5.36
C ARG A 161 19.10 -1.07 -4.97
N VAL A 162 19.60 -1.90 -5.89
CA VAL A 162 20.83 -2.65 -5.69
C VAL A 162 22.02 -1.71 -5.88
N PRO A 163 22.89 -1.55 -4.87
CA PRO A 163 24.08 -0.72 -5.03
C PRO A 163 25.10 -1.36 -5.98
N ILE A 164 25.74 -0.55 -6.81
CA ILE A 164 26.88 -0.94 -7.61
C ILE A 164 28.09 -0.29 -6.98
N PHE A 165 29.05 -1.10 -6.53
CA PHE A 165 30.29 -0.63 -5.95
C PHE A 165 31.43 -0.72 -6.95
N ASP A 166 32.17 0.40 -7.08
CA ASP A 166 33.36 0.54 -7.91
C ASP A 166 34.58 0.70 -6.98
N GLU A 167 35.35 -0.37 -6.88
CA GLU A 167 36.51 -0.43 -5.99
C GLU A 167 37.62 0.52 -6.41
N ASP A 168 37.82 0.74 -7.72
CA ASP A 168 38.89 1.62 -8.24
C ASP A 168 38.60 3.09 -7.91
N THR A 169 37.34 3.47 -7.89
CA THR A 169 36.89 4.80 -7.51
C THR A 169 36.93 5.02 -5.98
N CYS A 170 36.96 3.94 -5.18
CA CYS A 170 36.97 4.03 -3.73
C CYS A 170 38.31 4.58 -3.19
N ARG A 171 38.27 5.68 -2.43
CA ARG A 171 39.47 6.37 -1.90
C ARG A 171 39.89 5.91 -0.50
N GLY A 172 39.22 4.94 0.10
CA GLY A 172 39.58 4.45 1.44
C GLY A 172 39.50 5.53 2.52
N CYS A 173 38.35 6.22 2.61
CA CYS A 173 38.18 7.34 3.52
C CYS A 173 38.32 6.90 4.99
N LYS A 174 38.98 7.72 5.87
CA LYS A 174 39.01 7.50 7.33
C LYS A 174 37.60 7.37 7.94
N VAL A 175 36.63 8.09 7.40
CA VAL A 175 35.22 8.00 7.77
C VAL A 175 34.44 7.74 6.49
N CYS A 176 33.91 6.56 6.34
CA CYS A 176 33.08 6.20 5.16
C CYS A 176 31.62 6.57 5.42
N MET A 177 31.09 7.51 4.64
CA MET A 177 29.71 7.95 4.78
C MET A 177 28.70 6.88 4.34
N VAL A 178 29.09 5.97 3.45
CA VAL A 178 28.26 4.82 3.03
C VAL A 178 28.09 3.85 4.21
N GLU A 179 29.18 3.44 4.83
CA GLU A 179 29.18 2.60 6.02
C GLU A 179 28.35 3.23 7.15
N LYS A 180 28.62 4.51 7.48
CA LYS A 180 27.93 5.24 8.53
C LYS A 180 26.42 5.34 8.31
N SER A 181 25.99 5.42 7.06
CA SER A 181 24.57 5.55 6.69
C SER A 181 23.85 4.21 6.49
N CYS A 182 24.55 3.09 6.45
CA CYS A 182 23.96 1.78 6.17
C CYS A 182 23.11 1.27 7.35
N PRO A 183 21.76 1.13 7.20
CA PRO A 183 20.91 0.74 8.32
C PRO A 183 21.07 -0.74 8.70
N SER A 184 21.45 -1.61 7.76
CA SER A 184 21.70 -3.04 8.01
C SER A 184 23.14 -3.36 8.37
N LYS A 185 24.03 -2.33 8.35
CA LYS A 185 25.48 -2.49 8.53
C LYS A 185 26.14 -3.48 7.54
N ALA A 186 25.47 -3.72 6.41
CA ALA A 186 26.03 -4.53 5.31
C ALA A 186 27.19 -3.84 4.59
N ALA A 187 27.24 -2.50 4.65
CA ALA A 187 28.34 -1.71 4.13
C ALA A 187 29.33 -1.44 5.26
N HIS A 188 30.57 -1.90 5.13
CA HIS A 188 31.64 -1.72 6.11
C HIS A 188 32.98 -1.51 5.42
N VAL A 189 33.93 -0.89 6.11
CA VAL A 189 35.30 -0.68 5.59
C VAL A 189 36.19 -1.77 6.14
N GLU A 190 36.87 -2.47 5.24
CA GLU A 190 37.87 -3.48 5.55
C GLU A 190 39.10 -3.24 4.66
N ASN A 191 40.30 -3.32 5.24
CA ASN A 191 41.57 -3.08 4.52
C ASN A 191 41.62 -1.75 3.73
N GLY A 192 40.98 -0.70 4.25
CA GLY A 192 40.94 0.62 3.62
C GLY A 192 40.00 0.72 2.40
N LYS A 193 39.16 -0.26 2.14
CA LYS A 193 38.14 -0.27 1.06
C LYS A 193 36.75 -0.56 1.63
N LEU A 194 35.74 -0.06 0.94
CA LEU A 194 34.35 -0.37 1.26
C LEU A 194 34.01 -1.78 0.75
N HIS A 195 33.32 -2.55 1.58
CA HIS A 195 32.71 -3.82 1.23
C HIS A 195 31.20 -3.74 1.48
N ILE A 196 30.42 -4.43 0.63
CA ILE A 196 28.96 -4.54 0.78
C ILE A 196 28.63 -6.03 0.75
N ASP A 197 28.20 -6.55 1.87
CA ASP A 197 27.91 -7.98 2.06
C ASP A 197 26.46 -8.36 1.74
N GLU A 198 26.15 -9.65 1.91
CA GLU A 198 24.85 -10.26 1.64
C GLU A 198 23.69 -9.74 2.55
N LYS A 199 24.02 -9.07 3.66
CA LYS A 199 23.01 -8.44 4.55
C LYS A 199 22.45 -7.16 3.93
N CYS A 200 22.90 -6.80 2.71
CA CYS A 200 22.41 -5.62 2.02
C CYS A 200 20.92 -5.75 1.68
N LEU A 201 20.12 -4.84 2.23
CA LEU A 201 18.68 -4.78 1.99
C LEU A 201 18.31 -4.17 0.63
N ALA A 202 19.30 -3.73 -0.16
CA ALA A 202 19.08 -2.98 -1.39
C ALA A 202 18.10 -1.80 -1.19
N CYS A 203 18.23 -1.09 -0.08
CA CYS A 203 17.29 -0.03 0.35
C CYS A 203 17.52 1.32 -0.35
N GLY A 204 18.65 1.49 -1.04
CA GLY A 204 18.99 2.73 -1.73
C GLY A 204 19.55 3.86 -0.85
N VAL A 205 19.65 3.68 0.48
CA VAL A 205 20.09 4.74 1.41
C VAL A 205 21.54 5.20 1.13
N CYS A 206 22.39 4.32 0.65
CA CYS A 206 23.78 4.63 0.31
C CYS A 206 23.96 5.49 -0.95
N THR A 207 22.87 5.68 -1.73
CA THR A 207 22.90 6.53 -2.93
C THR A 207 23.31 7.95 -2.58
N GLY A 208 24.29 8.47 -3.29
CA GLY A 208 24.78 9.84 -3.08
C GLY A 208 25.53 10.08 -1.78
N LYS A 209 25.78 9.02 -0.95
CA LYS A 209 26.57 9.16 0.28
C LYS A 209 28.07 9.16 0.04
N CYS A 210 28.54 8.52 -1.03
CA CYS A 210 29.96 8.56 -1.40
C CYS A 210 30.26 9.84 -2.19
N PRO A 211 31.10 10.78 -1.69
CA PRO A 211 31.44 12.00 -2.41
C PRO A 211 32.24 11.72 -3.71
N PHE A 212 32.91 10.58 -3.77
CA PHE A 212 33.67 10.14 -4.94
C PHE A 212 32.85 9.28 -5.92
N LYS A 213 31.56 9.07 -5.61
CA LYS A 213 30.64 8.25 -6.44
C LYS A 213 31.08 6.79 -6.61
N ALA A 214 31.86 6.23 -5.69
CA ALA A 214 32.24 4.81 -5.71
C ALA A 214 31.03 3.87 -5.46
N VAL A 215 29.92 4.37 -4.93
CA VAL A 215 28.67 3.62 -4.84
C VAL A 215 27.63 4.33 -5.69
N ARG A 216 27.11 3.60 -6.67
CA ARG A 216 26.15 4.10 -7.67
C ARG A 216 24.92 3.22 -7.73
N HIS A 217 23.84 3.77 -8.27
CA HIS A 217 22.63 3.08 -8.65
C HIS A 217 22.30 3.44 -10.08
N GLU A 218 22.82 2.69 -11.01
CA GLU A 218 22.65 2.92 -12.46
C GLU A 218 21.38 2.25 -12.99
N SER A 219 20.88 1.27 -12.27
CA SER A 219 19.74 0.50 -12.73
C SER A 219 18.41 1.17 -12.45
N PRO A 220 17.39 0.86 -13.24
CA PRO A 220 16.01 1.10 -12.83
C PRO A 220 15.75 0.45 -11.46
N VAL A 221 14.72 0.92 -10.78
CA VAL A 221 14.25 0.27 -9.56
C VAL A 221 13.93 -1.19 -9.84
N VAL A 222 14.37 -2.06 -8.96
CA VAL A 222 14.02 -3.48 -9.00
C VAL A 222 12.99 -3.78 -7.93
N TYR A 223 12.17 -4.79 -8.15
CA TYR A 223 11.06 -5.12 -7.29
C TYR A 223 11.22 -6.49 -6.66
N ARG A 224 10.98 -6.57 -5.35
CA ARG A 224 10.75 -7.83 -4.66
C ARG A 224 9.25 -8.10 -4.66
N ILE A 225 8.86 -9.23 -5.21
CA ILE A 225 7.46 -9.65 -5.30
C ILE A 225 7.21 -10.70 -4.22
N TYR A 226 6.14 -10.53 -3.47
CA TYR A 226 5.64 -11.46 -2.48
C TYR A 226 4.31 -12.04 -2.94
N VAL A 227 4.12 -13.34 -2.75
CA VAL A 227 2.87 -14.05 -3.07
C VAL A 227 2.38 -14.88 -1.90
N GLY A 228 1.06 -14.97 -1.73
CA GLY A 228 0.41 -15.83 -0.75
C GLY A 228 0.45 -15.33 0.69
N GLY A 229 0.74 -14.05 0.92
CA GLY A 229 0.63 -13.43 2.24
C GLY A 229 -0.83 -13.28 2.68
N THR A 230 -1.05 -13.25 3.99
CA THR A 230 -2.37 -13.02 4.56
C THR A 230 -2.30 -12.24 5.86
N TRP A 231 -3.25 -11.31 6.02
CA TRP A 231 -3.43 -10.54 7.24
C TRP A 231 -4.88 -10.66 7.70
N GLY A 232 -5.11 -11.36 8.82
CA GLY A 232 -6.43 -11.63 9.35
C GLY A 232 -6.35 -12.54 10.59
N LYS A 233 -7.35 -13.39 10.78
CA LYS A 233 -7.37 -14.35 11.90
C LYS A 233 -6.14 -15.25 11.94
N GLN A 234 -5.63 -15.61 10.78
CA GLN A 234 -4.33 -16.26 10.62
C GLN A 234 -3.44 -15.34 9.81
N THR A 235 -2.31 -14.93 10.36
CA THR A 235 -1.31 -14.11 9.70
C THR A 235 -0.23 -14.99 9.13
N ARG A 236 0.12 -14.78 7.87
CA ARG A 236 1.21 -15.47 7.19
C ARG A 236 1.94 -14.50 6.27
N MET A 237 3.25 -14.50 6.34
CA MET A 237 4.06 -13.77 5.36
C MET A 237 4.03 -14.52 4.02
N GLY A 238 3.89 -13.77 2.94
CA GLY A 238 4.04 -14.27 1.58
C GLY A 238 5.46 -14.69 1.30
N THR A 239 5.60 -15.63 0.38
CA THR A 239 6.89 -16.06 -0.14
C THR A 239 7.41 -15.03 -1.13
N ALA A 240 8.65 -14.56 -0.94
CA ALA A 240 9.32 -13.71 -1.91
C ALA A 240 9.77 -14.54 -3.12
N LEU A 241 9.69 -13.99 -4.32
CA LEU A 241 10.35 -14.57 -5.47
C LEU A 241 11.86 -14.63 -5.23
N SER A 242 12.52 -15.65 -5.78
CA SER A 242 13.96 -15.90 -5.59
C SER A 242 14.86 -14.80 -6.18
N ARG A 243 14.34 -14.00 -7.11
CA ARG A 243 15.06 -12.90 -7.77
C ARG A 243 14.25 -11.63 -7.77
N PHE A 244 14.92 -10.49 -7.88
CA PHE A 244 14.28 -9.22 -8.19
C PHE A 244 13.70 -9.24 -9.60
N VAL A 245 12.65 -8.45 -9.82
CA VAL A 245 11.99 -8.21 -11.11
C VAL A 245 12.23 -6.76 -11.50
N THR A 246 12.40 -6.49 -12.79
CA THR A 246 12.55 -5.16 -13.38
C THR A 246 11.23 -4.67 -13.96
#